data_9eea9eac34b8b822839154898556d99e
#
_entry.id   9eea9eac34b8b822839154898556d99e
#
_cell.length_a   1.000
_cell.length_b   1.000
_cell.length_c   1.000
_cell.angle_alpha   90.00
_cell.angle_beta   90.00
_cell.angle_gamma   90.00
#
_symmetry.space_group_name_H-M   'P 1'
#
loop_
_entity.id
_entity.type
_entity.pdbx_description
1 polymer ?
#
loop_
_entity_poly.entity_id
_entity_poly.type
_entity_poly.pdbx_seq_one_letter_code
_entity_poly.pdbx_strand_id
1 'polypeptide(L)'
;MADAEDRTYRPDALIAQDIDAYLERHRDKGLLRFITCGSVDDGKSTLIGRLLYESKLIFEDQLSALEADSKKMGTQGDKLDFALLVDGLASEREQGITIDVAYRFFSTEKRKFIVADTPGHEQYTRNMATGASTADLAIILIDARKGILTQTRRHSFIVSRLGIENVVLAVNKMDLVDWSEERFDEICAGYRDFSRGLDLDDPYFLPMSA
;
A
#
# COMPACT_ATOMS: atom_id res chain seq x y z
N MET A 1 3.12 0.02 37.08
CA MET A 1 2.63 0.40 35.73
C MET A 1 3.77 1.15 35.09
N ALA A 2 4.58 0.45 34.31
CA ALA A 2 5.74 1.02 33.64
C ALA A 2 5.26 1.54 32.28
N ASP A 3 5.59 2.80 32.02
CA ASP A 3 5.30 3.51 30.78
C ASP A 3 5.75 2.66 29.58
N ALA A 4 4.81 2.40 28.68
CA ALA A 4 5.11 1.99 27.32
C ALA A 4 5.71 3.21 26.62
N GLU A 5 7.00 3.49 26.88
CA GLU A 5 7.75 4.48 26.12
C GLU A 5 7.64 4.15 24.64
N ASP A 6 7.12 5.12 23.94
CA ASP A 6 7.02 5.25 22.49
C ASP A 6 8.35 4.86 21.80
N ARG A 7 8.55 3.55 21.54
CA ARG A 7 9.68 3.01 20.77
C ARG A 7 9.49 3.26 19.28
N THR A 8 9.09 4.45 18.94
CA THR A 8 8.95 4.84 17.55
C THR A 8 10.33 5.04 16.93
N TYR A 9 10.61 4.23 15.92
CA TYR A 9 11.81 4.38 15.09
C TYR A 9 11.82 5.80 14.50
N ARG A 10 12.82 6.60 14.90
CA ARG A 10 13.05 7.96 14.39
C ARG A 10 14.37 7.99 13.65
N PRO A 11 14.38 7.79 12.31
CA PRO A 11 15.60 7.81 11.51
C PRO A 11 16.41 9.10 11.74
N ASP A 12 15.73 10.24 11.78
CA ASP A 12 16.34 11.56 11.88
C ASP A 12 17.12 11.76 13.17
N ALA A 13 16.61 11.27 14.29
CA ALA A 13 17.30 11.37 15.59
C ALA A 13 18.56 10.50 15.63
N LEU A 14 18.53 9.33 14.98
CA LEU A 14 19.71 8.45 14.87
C LEU A 14 20.77 9.01 13.93
N ILE A 15 20.34 9.56 12.78
CA ILE A 15 21.24 10.20 11.80
C ILE A 15 21.92 11.42 12.43
N ALA A 16 21.18 12.21 13.21
CA ALA A 16 21.72 13.40 13.86
C ALA A 16 22.70 13.07 15.00
N GLN A 17 22.58 11.90 15.63
CA GLN A 17 23.42 11.48 16.74
C GLN A 17 24.69 10.73 16.28
N ASP A 18 24.55 9.77 15.37
CA ASP A 18 25.65 8.95 14.87
C ASP A 18 25.27 8.32 13.51
N ILE A 19 25.74 8.94 12.44
CA ILE A 19 25.47 8.50 11.07
C ILE A 19 26.10 7.14 10.76
N ASP A 20 27.26 6.84 11.34
CA ASP A 20 27.98 5.59 11.08
C ASP A 20 27.21 4.41 11.72
N ALA A 21 26.76 4.57 12.96
CA ALA A 21 25.91 3.59 13.62
C ALA A 21 24.57 3.39 12.88
N TYR A 22 23.98 4.47 12.33
CA TYR A 22 22.80 4.38 11.49
C TYR A 22 23.08 3.56 10.22
N LEU A 23 24.17 3.84 9.51
CA LEU A 23 24.53 3.15 8.28
C LEU A 23 24.83 1.66 8.53
N GLU A 24 25.54 1.32 9.61
CA GLU A 24 25.80 -0.07 9.98
C GLU A 24 24.51 -0.84 10.26
N ARG A 25 23.59 -0.28 11.04
CA ARG A 25 22.27 -0.91 11.31
C ARG A 25 21.45 -1.11 10.05
N HIS A 26 21.60 -0.23 9.05
CA HIS A 26 20.83 -0.31 7.81
C HIS A 26 21.50 -1.17 6.74
N ARG A 27 22.81 -1.39 6.81
CA ARG A 27 23.55 -2.14 5.80
C ARG A 27 23.03 -3.56 5.63
N ASP A 28 22.75 -4.25 6.74
CA ASP A 28 22.41 -5.67 6.76
C ASP A 28 20.89 -5.95 6.75
N LYS A 29 20.05 -4.91 6.68
CA LYS A 29 18.61 -5.10 6.57
C LYS A 29 18.22 -5.71 5.22
N GLY A 30 17.46 -6.79 5.25
CA GLY A 30 16.84 -7.36 4.06
C GLY A 30 15.95 -6.37 3.33
N LEU A 31 15.85 -6.51 2.01
CA LEU A 31 14.96 -5.72 1.15
C LEU A 31 13.75 -6.56 0.76
N LEU A 32 12.55 -5.97 0.81
CA LEU A 32 11.33 -6.52 0.24
C LEU A 32 10.75 -5.53 -0.79
N ARG A 33 10.51 -6.02 -1.99
CA ARG A 33 9.80 -5.28 -3.04
C ARG A 33 8.38 -5.76 -3.09
N PHE A 34 7.42 -4.85 -3.04
CA PHE A 34 6.03 -5.24 -3.20
C PHE A 34 5.26 -4.23 -4.06
N ILE A 35 4.17 -4.70 -4.63
CA ILE A 35 3.24 -3.86 -5.39
C ILE A 35 1.90 -3.78 -4.67
N THR A 36 1.17 -2.70 -4.91
CA THR A 36 -0.24 -2.61 -4.57
C THR A 36 -1.08 -2.77 -5.83
N CYS A 37 -2.03 -3.68 -5.80
CA CYS A 37 -2.95 -3.99 -6.89
C CYS A 37 -4.39 -3.84 -6.41
N GLY A 38 -5.33 -3.73 -7.32
CA GLY A 38 -6.75 -3.61 -7.02
C GLY A 38 -7.43 -2.65 -7.98
N SER A 39 -8.73 -2.50 -7.84
CA SER A 39 -9.53 -1.62 -8.68
C SER A 39 -9.31 -0.15 -8.32
N VAL A 40 -9.86 0.74 -9.14
CA VAL A 40 -9.94 2.17 -8.79
C VAL A 40 -10.75 2.32 -7.50
N ASP A 41 -10.34 3.22 -6.63
CA ASP A 41 -10.96 3.51 -5.33
C ASP A 41 -10.86 2.39 -4.28
N ASP A 42 -10.08 1.33 -4.49
CA ASP A 42 -9.84 0.31 -3.45
C ASP A 42 -8.91 0.81 -2.34
N GLY A 43 -8.27 1.99 -2.51
CA GLY A 43 -7.46 2.65 -1.49
C GLY A 43 -5.96 2.33 -1.56
N LYS A 44 -5.43 1.99 -2.76
CA LYS A 44 -4.01 1.68 -2.97
C LYS A 44 -3.09 2.82 -2.54
N SER A 45 -3.26 3.99 -3.14
CA SER A 45 -2.43 5.16 -2.84
C SER A 45 -2.63 5.63 -1.38
N THR A 46 -3.84 5.52 -0.83
CA THR A 46 -4.12 5.80 0.59
C THR A 46 -3.30 4.89 1.50
N LEU A 47 -3.29 3.57 1.23
CA LEU A 47 -2.49 2.61 2.00
C LEU A 47 -1.00 2.94 1.95
N ILE A 48 -0.46 3.23 0.76
CA ILE A 48 0.96 3.58 0.60
C ILE A 48 1.27 4.86 1.36
N GLY A 49 0.47 5.90 1.18
CA GLY A 49 0.64 7.17 1.88
C GLY A 49 0.60 6.99 3.40
N ARG A 50 -0.31 6.12 3.90
CA ARG A 50 -0.38 5.77 5.32
C ARG A 50 0.87 5.04 5.81
N LEU A 51 1.39 4.08 5.05
CA LEU A 51 2.63 3.37 5.38
C LEU A 51 3.83 4.33 5.43
N LEU A 52 3.93 5.27 4.49
CA LEU A 52 4.97 6.29 4.48
C LEU A 52 4.85 7.22 5.70
N TYR A 53 3.65 7.63 6.03
CA TYR A 53 3.40 8.47 7.21
C TYR A 53 3.78 7.77 8.50
N GLU A 54 3.33 6.54 8.71
CA GLU A 54 3.59 5.79 9.94
C GLU A 54 5.06 5.32 10.07
N SER A 55 5.76 5.15 8.94
CA SER A 55 7.19 4.88 8.95
C SER A 55 8.05 6.12 9.29
N LYS A 56 7.42 7.28 9.52
CA LYS A 56 8.05 8.56 9.90
C LYS A 56 9.15 9.01 8.92
N LEU A 57 8.97 8.71 7.63
CA LEU A 57 9.86 9.15 6.55
C LEU A 57 9.35 10.41 5.85
N ILE A 58 8.27 11.00 6.37
CA ILE A 58 7.72 12.25 5.86
C ILE A 58 8.30 13.39 6.71
N PHE A 59 8.96 14.32 6.04
CA PHE A 59 9.50 15.51 6.68
C PHE A 59 8.38 16.48 7.09
N GLU A 60 8.65 17.33 8.10
CA GLU A 60 7.67 18.29 8.63
C GLU A 60 7.12 19.26 7.58
N ASP A 61 7.95 19.66 6.62
CA ASP A 61 7.55 20.50 5.48
C ASP A 61 6.59 19.78 4.55
N GLN A 62 6.83 18.49 4.27
CA GLN A 62 5.92 17.64 3.48
C GLN A 62 4.59 17.41 4.20
N LEU A 63 4.63 17.24 5.51
CA LEU A 63 3.41 17.09 6.32
C LEU A 63 2.59 18.36 6.31
N SER A 64 3.23 19.52 6.47
CA SER A 64 2.56 20.82 6.40
C SER A 64 1.96 21.09 5.01
N ALA A 65 2.64 20.69 3.93
CA ALA A 65 2.12 20.75 2.57
C ALA A 65 0.93 19.81 2.40
N LEU A 66 1.00 18.58 2.90
CA LEU A 66 -0.10 17.61 2.87
C LEU A 66 -1.34 18.14 3.59
N GLU A 67 -1.18 18.76 4.77
CA GLU A 67 -2.30 19.36 5.50
C GLU A 67 -2.97 20.48 4.70
N ALA A 68 -2.17 21.33 4.04
CA ALA A 68 -2.68 22.42 3.21
C ALA A 68 -3.39 21.90 1.95
N ASP A 69 -2.83 20.88 1.30
CA ASP A 69 -3.38 20.27 0.08
C ASP A 69 -4.63 19.43 0.40
N SER A 70 -4.66 18.70 1.53
CA SER A 70 -5.83 17.94 1.98
C SER A 70 -7.05 18.84 2.19
N LYS A 71 -6.85 20.06 2.72
CA LYS A 71 -7.93 21.04 2.89
C LYS A 71 -8.45 21.63 1.58
N LYS A 72 -7.61 21.67 0.53
CA LYS A 72 -7.98 22.26 -0.76
C LYS A 72 -8.55 21.25 -1.75
N MET A 73 -7.96 20.07 -1.82
CA MET A 73 -8.23 19.06 -2.85
C MET A 73 -8.48 17.67 -2.30
N GLY A 74 -8.42 17.47 -0.96
CA GLY A 74 -8.59 16.17 -0.34
C GLY A 74 -10.01 15.62 -0.49
N THR A 75 -10.11 14.30 -0.65
CA THR A 75 -11.37 13.57 -0.80
C THR A 75 -11.91 13.04 0.53
N GLN A 76 -11.15 13.20 1.62
CA GLN A 76 -11.42 12.62 2.95
C GLN A 76 -12.08 13.62 3.95
N GLY A 77 -12.61 14.74 3.46
CA GLY A 77 -13.19 15.79 4.30
C GLY A 77 -12.13 16.50 5.16
N ASP A 78 -12.35 16.55 6.48
CA ASP A 78 -11.40 17.20 7.41
C ASP A 78 -10.19 16.33 7.80
N LYS A 79 -10.10 15.10 7.30
CA LYS A 79 -8.98 14.18 7.56
C LYS A 79 -7.86 14.39 6.55
N LEU A 80 -6.63 14.02 6.94
CA LEU A 80 -5.49 14.00 6.03
C LEU A 80 -5.73 13.01 4.88
N ASP A 81 -5.57 13.48 3.66
CA ASP A 81 -5.65 12.63 2.48
C ASP A 81 -4.26 12.11 2.11
N PHE A 82 -3.95 10.93 2.61
CA PHE A 82 -2.64 10.30 2.39
C PHE A 82 -2.37 9.92 0.94
N ALA A 83 -3.38 9.83 0.08
CA ALA A 83 -3.19 9.57 -1.35
C ALA A 83 -2.37 10.68 -2.01
N LEU A 84 -2.54 11.94 -1.57
CA LEU A 84 -1.80 13.10 -2.07
C LEU A 84 -0.28 13.02 -1.86
N LEU A 85 0.20 12.19 -0.92
CA LEU A 85 1.63 11.92 -0.75
C LEU A 85 2.23 11.09 -1.90
N VAL A 86 1.40 10.33 -2.56
CA VAL A 86 1.82 9.36 -3.59
C VAL A 86 1.62 9.94 -4.99
N ASP A 87 0.60 10.76 -5.19
CA ASP A 87 0.27 11.37 -6.47
C ASP A 87 1.38 12.32 -6.97
N GLY A 88 2.16 11.85 -7.93
CA GLY A 88 3.35 12.55 -8.42
C GLY A 88 3.10 13.46 -9.62
N LEU A 89 2.17 13.09 -10.50
CA LEU A 89 1.89 13.82 -11.74
C LEU A 89 0.71 14.78 -11.58
N ALA A 90 0.81 15.94 -12.20
CA ALA A 90 -0.30 16.91 -12.22
C ALA A 90 -1.59 16.29 -12.81
N SER A 91 -1.44 15.46 -13.86
CA SER A 91 -2.55 14.75 -14.48
C SER A 91 -3.19 13.69 -13.59
N GLU A 92 -2.42 13.07 -12.68
CA GLU A 92 -2.92 12.13 -11.68
C GLU A 92 -3.76 12.84 -10.63
N ARG A 93 -3.27 13.99 -10.15
CA ARG A 93 -3.98 14.86 -9.20
C ARG A 93 -5.29 15.42 -9.77
N GLU A 94 -5.29 15.83 -11.05
CA GLU A 94 -6.49 16.34 -11.72
C GLU A 94 -7.55 15.25 -11.94
N GLN A 95 -7.13 14.03 -12.23
CA GLN A 95 -8.04 12.91 -12.51
C GLN A 95 -8.34 12.05 -11.29
N GLY A 96 -7.57 12.17 -10.20
CA GLY A 96 -7.68 11.35 -9.00
C GLY A 96 -7.38 9.87 -9.23
N ILE A 97 -6.52 9.55 -10.23
CA ILE A 97 -6.13 8.17 -10.56
C ILE A 97 -4.63 8.07 -10.79
N THR A 98 -4.03 6.97 -10.40
CA THR A 98 -2.66 6.61 -10.75
C THR A 98 -2.59 6.22 -12.22
N ILE A 99 -1.69 6.82 -12.98
CA ILE A 99 -1.48 6.56 -14.42
C ILE A 99 -0.23 5.73 -14.66
N ASP A 100 0.88 6.13 -14.05
CA ASP A 100 2.19 5.47 -14.19
C ASP A 100 2.60 4.78 -12.88
N VAL A 101 3.67 3.99 -12.93
CA VAL A 101 4.20 3.31 -11.75
C VAL A 101 5.04 4.28 -10.94
N ALA A 102 4.66 4.50 -9.70
CA ALA A 102 5.44 5.30 -8.76
C ALA A 102 6.11 4.40 -7.72
N TYR A 103 7.44 4.49 -7.62
CA TYR A 103 8.20 3.78 -6.59
C TYR A 103 8.41 4.64 -5.37
N ARG A 104 8.13 4.07 -4.20
CA ARG A 104 8.39 4.71 -2.90
C ARG A 104 9.23 3.78 -2.03
N PHE A 105 10.02 4.39 -1.18
CA PHE A 105 10.98 3.70 -0.33
C PHE A 105 10.68 4.02 1.13
N PHE A 106 10.66 3.01 1.96
CA PHE A 106 10.61 3.19 3.40
C PHE A 106 11.33 2.07 4.13
N SER A 107 11.61 2.26 5.39
CA SER A 107 12.26 1.24 6.21
C SER A 107 11.66 1.22 7.61
N THR A 108 11.65 0.03 8.18
CA THR A 108 11.39 -0.20 9.59
C THR A 108 12.71 -0.55 10.30
N GLU A 109 12.66 -0.79 11.60
CA GLU A 109 13.83 -1.31 12.30
C GLU A 109 14.36 -2.62 11.73
N LYS A 110 13.48 -3.45 11.17
CA LYS A 110 13.78 -4.82 10.73
C LYS A 110 14.12 -4.93 9.25
N ARG A 111 13.52 -4.11 8.37
CA ARG A 111 13.58 -4.33 6.93
C ARG A 111 13.45 -3.03 6.14
N LYS A 112 14.04 -3.01 4.93
CA LYS A 112 13.82 -2.00 3.90
C LYS A 112 12.71 -2.45 2.97
N PHE A 113 11.97 -1.48 2.44
CA PHE A 113 10.85 -1.73 1.53
C PHE A 113 10.94 -0.84 0.31
N ILE A 114 10.61 -1.42 -0.85
CA ILE A 114 10.27 -0.69 -2.06
C ILE A 114 8.83 -1.04 -2.37
N VAL A 115 7.96 -0.04 -2.44
CA VAL A 115 6.60 -0.21 -2.89
C VAL A 115 6.41 0.43 -4.25
N ALA A 116 5.80 -0.30 -5.17
CA ALA A 116 5.33 0.24 -6.43
C ALA A 116 3.82 0.51 -6.33
N ASP A 117 3.44 1.79 -6.41
CA ASP A 117 2.04 2.14 -6.62
C ASP A 117 1.69 1.89 -8.07
N THR A 118 0.63 1.13 -8.30
CA THR A 118 0.24 0.72 -9.64
C THR A 118 -1.19 1.15 -9.97
N PRO A 119 -1.44 1.54 -11.24
CA PRO A 119 -2.76 1.98 -11.65
C PRO A 119 -3.81 0.88 -11.49
N GLY A 120 -5.00 1.27 -11.03
CA GLY A 120 -6.16 0.38 -10.90
C GLY A 120 -7.04 0.31 -12.16
N HIS A 121 -6.88 1.26 -13.09
CA HIS A 121 -7.72 1.37 -14.28
C HIS A 121 -7.24 0.39 -15.37
N GLU A 122 -8.19 -0.24 -16.08
CA GLU A 122 -7.88 -1.28 -17.07
C GLU A 122 -6.99 -0.80 -18.23
N GLN A 123 -7.10 0.47 -18.61
CA GLN A 123 -6.28 1.07 -19.67
C GLN A 123 -4.79 1.07 -19.34
N TYR A 124 -4.44 1.08 -18.06
CA TYR A 124 -3.06 1.14 -17.56
C TYR A 124 -2.55 -0.21 -17.05
N THR A 125 -3.20 -1.31 -17.39
CA THR A 125 -2.79 -2.67 -16.96
C THR A 125 -1.34 -2.99 -17.34
N ARG A 126 -0.82 -2.42 -18.46
CA ARG A 126 0.58 -2.57 -18.85
C ARG A 126 1.54 -1.97 -17.84
N ASN A 127 1.22 -0.79 -17.30
CA ASN A 127 2.03 -0.12 -16.28
C ASN A 127 2.01 -0.95 -14.98
N MET A 128 0.85 -1.48 -14.59
CA MET A 128 0.73 -2.42 -13.47
C MET A 128 1.66 -3.63 -13.64
N ALA A 129 1.68 -4.27 -14.81
CA ALA A 129 2.55 -5.41 -15.09
C ALA A 129 4.04 -5.02 -15.03
N THR A 130 4.41 -3.81 -15.44
CA THR A 130 5.77 -3.28 -15.32
C THR A 130 6.19 -3.16 -13.85
N GLY A 131 5.35 -2.59 -12.99
CA GLY A 131 5.62 -2.51 -11.55
C GLY A 131 5.72 -3.90 -10.90
N ALA A 132 4.88 -4.84 -11.34
CA ALA A 132 4.86 -6.20 -10.82
C ALA A 132 6.11 -7.02 -11.16
N SER A 133 6.75 -6.77 -12.30
CA SER A 133 7.85 -7.60 -12.82
C SER A 133 9.08 -7.71 -11.92
N THR A 134 9.22 -6.81 -10.94
CA THR A 134 10.35 -6.79 -10.00
C THR A 134 9.93 -7.01 -8.54
N ALA A 135 8.67 -7.32 -8.31
CA ALA A 135 8.13 -7.46 -6.96
C ALA A 135 8.27 -8.90 -6.43
N ASP A 136 8.54 -9.01 -5.13
CA ASP A 136 8.63 -10.26 -4.40
C ASP A 136 7.28 -10.65 -3.76
N LEU A 137 6.36 -9.67 -3.64
CA LEU A 137 5.07 -9.80 -2.99
C LEU A 137 4.04 -8.86 -3.63
N ALA A 138 2.79 -9.28 -3.71
CA ALA A 138 1.69 -8.42 -4.12
C ALA A 138 0.68 -8.21 -2.98
N ILE A 139 0.31 -6.96 -2.73
CA ILE A 139 -0.81 -6.59 -1.87
C ILE A 139 -2.00 -6.27 -2.78
N ILE A 140 -3.01 -7.13 -2.77
CA ILE A 140 -4.22 -6.96 -3.56
C ILE A 140 -5.29 -6.36 -2.65
N LEU A 141 -5.69 -5.13 -2.94
CA LEU A 141 -6.74 -4.44 -2.18
C LEU A 141 -8.11 -4.77 -2.75
N ILE A 142 -9.07 -4.92 -1.85
CA ILE A 142 -10.49 -5.11 -2.17
C ILE A 142 -11.29 -4.17 -1.26
N ASP A 143 -12.15 -3.33 -1.85
CA ASP A 143 -13.14 -2.57 -1.08
C ASP A 143 -14.19 -3.55 -0.52
N ALA A 144 -14.31 -3.62 0.80
CA ALA A 144 -15.22 -4.54 1.51
C ALA A 144 -16.67 -4.43 1.04
N ARG A 145 -17.11 -3.24 0.62
CA ARG A 145 -18.47 -3.02 0.10
C ARG A 145 -18.69 -3.65 -1.26
N LYS A 146 -17.64 -3.60 -2.13
CA LYS A 146 -17.71 -4.02 -3.53
C LYS A 146 -17.37 -5.50 -3.72
N GLY A 147 -16.50 -6.05 -2.87
CA GLY A 147 -15.99 -7.42 -3.01
C GLY A 147 -15.07 -7.60 -4.21
N ILE A 148 -14.98 -8.84 -4.71
CA ILE A 148 -14.05 -9.22 -5.78
C ILE A 148 -14.56 -8.75 -7.15
N LEU A 149 -13.87 -7.77 -7.72
CA LEU A 149 -14.21 -7.20 -9.03
C LEU A 149 -13.41 -7.85 -10.17
N THR A 150 -13.78 -7.53 -11.41
CA THR A 150 -13.06 -7.99 -12.61
C THR A 150 -11.60 -7.58 -12.59
N GLN A 151 -11.28 -6.37 -12.13
CA GLN A 151 -9.89 -5.92 -12.02
C GLN A 151 -9.12 -6.66 -10.95
N THR A 152 -9.73 -6.98 -9.81
CA THR A 152 -9.12 -7.84 -8.78
C THR A 152 -8.68 -9.17 -9.39
N ARG A 153 -9.56 -9.83 -10.15
CA ARG A 153 -9.27 -11.10 -10.83
C ARG A 153 -8.17 -10.95 -11.89
N ARG A 154 -8.21 -9.88 -12.68
CA ARG A 154 -7.21 -9.58 -13.72
C ARG A 154 -5.83 -9.36 -13.11
N HIS A 155 -5.74 -8.55 -12.05
CA HIS A 155 -4.48 -8.28 -11.38
C HIS A 155 -3.91 -9.54 -10.72
N SER A 156 -4.73 -10.34 -10.06
CA SER A 156 -4.32 -11.63 -9.49
C SER A 156 -3.76 -12.58 -10.55
N PHE A 157 -4.40 -12.65 -11.72
CA PHE A 157 -3.91 -13.44 -12.85
C PHE A 157 -2.54 -12.96 -13.34
N ILE A 158 -2.35 -11.64 -13.49
CA ILE A 158 -1.07 -11.07 -13.91
C ILE A 158 0.02 -11.35 -12.89
N VAL A 159 -0.27 -11.14 -11.60
CA VAL A 159 0.64 -11.43 -10.48
C VAL A 159 1.11 -12.88 -10.53
N SER A 160 0.18 -13.82 -10.64
CA SER A 160 0.47 -15.25 -10.77
C SER A 160 1.36 -15.55 -12.01
N ARG A 161 1.04 -14.96 -13.17
CA ARG A 161 1.81 -15.17 -14.41
C ARG A 161 3.21 -14.57 -14.40
N LEU A 162 3.44 -13.57 -13.57
CA LEU A 162 4.76 -12.96 -13.36
C LEU A 162 5.59 -13.71 -12.29
N GLY A 163 5.07 -14.79 -11.73
CA GLY A 163 5.77 -15.62 -10.76
C GLY A 163 5.82 -15.02 -9.34
N ILE A 164 4.92 -14.10 -9.02
CA ILE A 164 4.77 -13.59 -7.65
C ILE A 164 3.84 -14.55 -6.91
N GLU A 165 4.42 -15.46 -6.16
CA GLU A 165 3.69 -16.49 -5.41
C GLU A 165 3.04 -15.94 -4.13
N ASN A 166 3.72 -14.99 -3.48
CA ASN A 166 3.28 -14.41 -2.22
C ASN A 166 2.24 -13.30 -2.41
N VAL A 167 1.04 -13.49 -1.86
CA VAL A 167 -0.06 -12.54 -1.96
C VAL A 167 -0.63 -12.22 -0.58
N VAL A 168 -0.81 -10.92 -0.31
CA VAL A 168 -1.63 -10.41 0.78
C VAL A 168 -2.91 -9.85 0.18
N LEU A 169 -4.06 -10.39 0.59
CA LEU A 169 -5.36 -9.84 0.26
C LEU A 169 -5.80 -8.87 1.36
N ALA A 170 -5.70 -7.59 1.10
CA ALA A 170 -6.12 -6.54 2.02
C ALA A 170 -7.57 -6.14 1.76
N VAL A 171 -8.48 -6.62 2.60
CA VAL A 171 -9.89 -6.24 2.57
C VAL A 171 -10.03 -4.90 3.26
N ASN A 172 -10.05 -3.84 2.45
CA ASN A 172 -9.99 -2.46 2.88
C ASN A 172 -11.39 -1.85 3.07
N LYS A 173 -11.44 -0.75 3.80
CA LYS A 173 -12.67 -0.02 4.13
C LYS A 173 -13.66 -0.87 4.95
N MET A 174 -13.12 -1.68 5.83
CA MET A 174 -13.94 -2.50 6.76
C MET A 174 -14.78 -1.65 7.70
N ASP A 175 -14.35 -0.42 8.00
CA ASP A 175 -15.11 0.59 8.74
C ASP A 175 -16.45 0.94 8.05
N LEU A 176 -16.54 0.84 6.73
CA LEU A 176 -17.76 1.14 5.97
C LEU A 176 -18.74 -0.04 5.87
N VAL A 177 -18.39 -1.16 6.47
CA VAL A 177 -19.24 -2.36 6.62
C VAL A 177 -19.28 -2.81 8.08
N ASP A 178 -19.10 -1.87 9.01
CA ASP A 178 -19.15 -2.09 10.47
C ASP A 178 -18.24 -3.23 10.96
N TRP A 179 -17.10 -3.43 10.31
CA TRP A 179 -16.14 -4.52 10.57
C TRP A 179 -16.79 -5.90 10.58
N SER A 180 -17.79 -6.14 9.72
CA SER A 180 -18.51 -7.40 9.62
C SER A 180 -17.58 -8.57 9.31
N GLU A 181 -17.46 -9.51 10.24
CA GLU A 181 -16.70 -10.75 10.07
C GLU A 181 -17.31 -11.61 8.93
N GLU A 182 -18.65 -11.71 8.88
CA GLU A 182 -19.34 -12.44 7.83
C GLU A 182 -18.99 -11.91 6.42
N ARG A 183 -18.94 -10.58 6.26
CA ARG A 183 -18.56 -9.95 4.99
C ARG A 183 -17.09 -10.21 4.64
N PHE A 184 -16.21 -10.16 5.61
CA PHE A 184 -14.80 -10.50 5.44
C PHE A 184 -14.64 -11.96 5.00
N ASP A 185 -15.27 -12.90 5.68
CA ASP A 185 -15.20 -14.33 5.39
C ASP A 185 -15.78 -14.68 4.01
N GLU A 186 -16.88 -14.04 3.61
CA GLU A 186 -17.44 -14.16 2.26
C GLU A 186 -16.38 -13.78 1.18
N ILE A 187 -15.71 -12.66 1.35
CA ILE A 187 -14.66 -12.20 0.42
C ILE A 187 -13.48 -13.17 0.42
N CYS A 188 -13.04 -13.62 1.59
CA CYS A 188 -11.93 -14.58 1.71
C CYS A 188 -12.26 -15.91 1.03
N ALA A 189 -13.44 -16.46 1.26
CA ALA A 189 -13.90 -17.69 0.64
C ALA A 189 -14.00 -17.56 -0.89
N GLY A 190 -14.61 -16.48 -1.36
CA GLY A 190 -14.74 -16.18 -2.80
C GLY A 190 -13.38 -16.02 -3.50
N TYR A 191 -12.40 -15.40 -2.82
CA TYR A 191 -11.07 -15.25 -3.39
C TYR A 191 -10.31 -16.58 -3.41
N ARG A 192 -10.37 -17.39 -2.35
CA ARG A 192 -9.77 -18.73 -2.33
C ARG A 192 -10.34 -19.61 -3.45
N ASP A 193 -11.65 -19.57 -3.65
CA ASP A 193 -12.28 -20.33 -4.74
C ASP A 193 -11.79 -19.89 -6.12
N PHE A 194 -11.73 -18.59 -6.34
CA PHE A 194 -11.21 -18.02 -7.59
C PHE A 194 -9.72 -18.36 -7.82
N SER A 195 -8.89 -18.27 -6.79
CA SER A 195 -7.43 -18.42 -6.90
C SER A 195 -6.94 -19.86 -7.03
N ARG A 196 -7.80 -20.87 -6.85
CA ARG A 196 -7.42 -22.31 -6.98
C ARG A 196 -6.76 -22.70 -8.31
N GLY A 197 -7.02 -21.93 -9.35
CA GLY A 197 -6.44 -22.16 -10.70
C GLY A 197 -5.23 -21.29 -11.01
N LEU A 198 -4.73 -20.54 -10.04
CA LEU A 198 -3.58 -19.65 -10.16
C LEU A 198 -2.38 -20.25 -9.44
N ASP A 199 -1.18 -19.96 -9.97
CA ASP A 199 0.09 -20.33 -9.33
C ASP A 199 0.39 -19.31 -8.21
N LEU A 200 -0.33 -19.40 -7.11
CA LEU A 200 -0.20 -18.53 -5.93
C LEU A 200 -0.15 -19.41 -4.68
N ASP A 201 0.69 -19.03 -3.71
CA ASP A 201 0.61 -19.58 -2.37
C ASP A 201 -0.74 -19.26 -1.71
N ASP A 202 -1.07 -19.92 -0.58
CA ASP A 202 -2.30 -19.59 0.15
C ASP A 202 -2.26 -18.12 0.60
N PRO A 203 -3.16 -17.28 0.10
CA PRO A 203 -3.09 -15.85 0.35
C PRO A 203 -3.29 -15.49 1.82
N TYR A 204 -2.50 -14.56 2.32
CA TYR A 204 -2.73 -13.99 3.65
C TYR A 204 -3.84 -12.94 3.57
N PHE A 205 -4.90 -13.12 4.36
CA PHE A 205 -6.05 -12.22 4.39
C PHE A 205 -5.94 -11.25 5.56
N LEU A 206 -6.12 -9.95 5.27
CA LEU A 206 -6.00 -8.88 6.26
C LEU A 206 -7.22 -7.96 6.19
N PRO A 207 -8.08 -7.90 7.23
CA PRO A 207 -9.12 -6.87 7.33
C PRO A 207 -8.48 -5.55 7.76
N MET A 208 -8.82 -4.43 7.07
CA MET A 208 -8.21 -3.14 7.36
C MET A 208 -9.10 -1.95 7.00
N SER A 209 -8.69 -0.78 7.48
CA SER A 209 -9.16 0.54 7.04
C SER A 209 -7.93 1.45 6.91
N ALA A 210 -7.59 1.85 5.69
CA ALA A 210 -6.43 2.69 5.38
C ALA A 210 -6.72 4.19 5.58
#